data_e7a7c4df29d302c5e7a455e8856d2311
#
_entry.id   e7a7c4df29d302c5e7a455e8856d2311
#
_cell.length_a   1.000
_cell.length_b   1.000
_cell.length_c   1.000
_cell.angle_alpha   90.00
_cell.angle_beta   90.00
_cell.angle_gamma   90.00
#
_symmetry.space_group_name_H-M   'P 1'
#
loop_
_entity.id
_entity.type
_entity.pdbx_description
1 polymer ?
#
loop_
_entity_poly.entity_id
_entity_poly.type
_entity_poly.pdbx_seq_one_letter_code
_entity_poly.pdbx_strand_id
1 'polypeptide(L)'
;MSQHFPALPEQVPQRGTALSRLFCQKLFFAHGWKVSGEIPNLAKAVAIVSPHTSNVDAWYGFLAIGALELKITVLGKDNLFKPPFRPFLNWVGIIPVHRDSAHGLTHQVVTTIQQTDKIWIGMAPEGTRKHATKLKSGFYHIAYDAGIPIVMFAFDYECKTIHCLGTFHPTGDYDVDLDKIMQRYVGHFSQKNPDWLAEPLQNLVKKN
;
A
#
# COMPACT_ATOMS: atom_id res chain seq x y z
N MET A 1 -8.29 -20.55 17.10
CA MET A 1 -8.41 -20.27 15.64
C MET A 1 -7.01 -20.34 15.06
N SER A 2 -6.75 -21.21 14.09
CA SER A 2 -5.43 -21.29 13.43
C SER A 2 -5.19 -19.97 12.68
N GLN A 3 -4.13 -19.26 13.08
CA GLN A 3 -3.68 -18.06 12.38
C GLN A 3 -3.14 -18.52 11.01
N HIS A 4 -3.89 -18.28 9.97
CA HIS A 4 -3.53 -18.69 8.62
C HIS A 4 -3.38 -17.44 7.74
N PHE A 5 -2.25 -17.29 7.05
CA PHE A 5 -2.11 -16.29 6.00
C PHE A 5 -2.82 -16.80 4.74
N PRO A 6 -3.56 -15.93 4.03
CA PRO A 6 -4.10 -16.30 2.73
C PRO A 6 -2.97 -16.62 1.77
N ALA A 7 -3.15 -17.69 0.96
CA ALA A 7 -2.24 -17.94 -0.14
C ALA A 7 -2.41 -16.85 -1.19
N LEU A 8 -1.28 -16.39 -1.77
CA LEU A 8 -1.37 -15.44 -2.88
C LEU A 8 -1.88 -16.13 -4.14
N PRO A 9 -2.82 -15.51 -4.85
CA PRO A 9 -3.26 -15.97 -6.16
C PRO A 9 -2.13 -15.89 -7.20
N GLU A 10 -2.24 -16.70 -8.26
CA GLU A 10 -1.18 -16.92 -9.25
C GLU A 10 -0.73 -15.66 -10.00
N GLN A 11 -1.67 -14.75 -10.32
CA GLN A 11 -1.33 -13.53 -11.06
C GLN A 11 -0.59 -12.49 -10.22
N VAL A 12 -0.74 -12.54 -8.90
CA VAL A 12 -0.14 -11.55 -7.99
C VAL A 12 1.39 -11.62 -8.06
N PRO A 13 2.10 -10.48 -8.17
CA PRO A 13 3.55 -10.49 -8.17
C PRO A 13 4.09 -10.98 -6.82
N GLN A 14 4.96 -11.98 -6.88
CA GLN A 14 5.49 -12.67 -5.70
C GLN A 14 6.98 -12.42 -5.52
N ARG A 15 7.41 -12.44 -4.26
CA ARG A 15 8.80 -12.32 -3.87
C ARG A 15 9.04 -12.87 -2.48
N GLY A 16 10.10 -13.61 -2.34
CA GLY A 16 10.51 -14.18 -1.06
C GLY A 16 10.95 -15.63 -1.21
N THR A 17 11.21 -16.24 -0.09
CA THR A 17 11.53 -17.67 0.06
C THR A 17 10.71 -18.23 1.20
N ALA A 18 10.52 -19.55 1.26
CA ALA A 18 9.83 -20.20 2.36
C ALA A 18 10.40 -19.82 3.74
N LEU A 19 11.72 -19.60 3.83
CA LEU A 19 12.38 -19.18 5.07
C LEU A 19 12.02 -17.74 5.45
N SER A 20 12.09 -16.79 4.50
CA SER A 20 11.72 -15.39 4.74
C SER A 20 10.24 -15.27 5.11
N ARG A 21 9.37 -16.04 4.44
CA ARG A 21 7.96 -16.11 4.77
C ARG A 21 7.72 -16.56 6.20
N LEU A 22 8.27 -17.71 6.59
CA LEU A 22 8.12 -18.25 7.94
C LEU A 22 8.65 -17.31 9.02
N PHE A 23 9.78 -16.64 8.76
CA PHE A 23 10.34 -15.65 9.68
C PHE A 23 9.39 -14.45 9.86
N CYS A 24 8.92 -13.87 8.75
CA CYS A 24 7.99 -12.75 8.78
C CYS A 24 6.64 -13.15 9.44
N GLN A 25 6.12 -14.33 9.15
CA GLN A 25 4.89 -14.85 9.77
C GLN A 25 5.03 -15.00 11.27
N LYS A 26 6.14 -15.59 11.75
CA LYS A 26 6.38 -15.76 13.19
C LYS A 26 6.47 -14.41 13.91
N LEU A 27 7.21 -13.44 13.35
CA LEU A 27 7.30 -12.11 13.93
C LEU A 27 5.95 -11.38 13.92
N PHE A 28 5.24 -11.42 12.82
CA PHE A 28 3.94 -10.78 12.67
C PHE A 28 2.93 -11.30 13.70
N PHE A 29 2.85 -12.63 13.85
CA PHE A 29 1.98 -13.27 14.84
C PHE A 29 2.45 -13.07 16.29
N ALA A 30 3.77 -13.06 16.54
CA ALA A 30 4.31 -12.79 17.87
C ALA A 30 3.92 -11.39 18.39
N HIS A 31 3.75 -10.42 17.48
CA HIS A 31 3.21 -9.09 17.80
C HIS A 31 1.67 -9.05 17.87
N GLY A 32 1.00 -10.17 17.65
CA GLY A 32 -0.46 -10.31 17.67
C GLY A 32 -1.18 -9.78 16.43
N TRP A 33 -0.43 -9.48 15.35
CA TRP A 33 -1.01 -8.98 14.10
C TRP A 33 -1.57 -10.11 13.24
N LYS A 34 -2.56 -9.78 12.43
CA LYS A 34 -3.18 -10.67 11.44
C LYS A 34 -3.50 -9.91 10.15
N VAL A 35 -3.71 -10.66 9.08
CA VAL A 35 -4.21 -10.14 7.79
C VAL A 35 -5.63 -10.66 7.61
N SER A 36 -6.54 -9.84 7.10
CA SER A 36 -7.91 -10.23 6.79
C SER A 36 -8.34 -9.71 5.41
N GLY A 37 -9.38 -10.31 4.86
CA GLY A 37 -9.82 -10.07 3.50
C GLY A 37 -9.06 -10.90 2.48
N GLU A 38 -9.60 -10.98 1.27
CA GLU A 38 -9.02 -11.73 0.16
C GLU A 38 -8.08 -10.86 -0.66
N ILE A 39 -6.91 -11.39 -0.99
CA ILE A 39 -5.98 -10.73 -1.92
C ILE A 39 -6.49 -10.98 -3.35
N PRO A 40 -6.80 -9.92 -4.12
CA PRO A 40 -7.36 -10.07 -5.46
C PRO A 40 -6.34 -10.66 -6.44
N ASN A 41 -6.79 -11.53 -7.36
CA ASN A 41 -5.93 -12.17 -8.35
C ASN A 41 -5.61 -11.22 -9.52
N LEU A 42 -4.68 -10.29 -9.31
CA LEU A 42 -4.34 -9.21 -10.24
C LEU A 42 -2.85 -9.20 -10.53
N ALA A 43 -2.48 -9.18 -11.81
CA ALA A 43 -1.10 -9.02 -12.24
C ALA A 43 -0.58 -7.59 -11.99
N LYS A 44 -1.45 -6.59 -12.16
CA LYS A 44 -1.08 -5.18 -12.02
C LYS A 44 -2.10 -4.46 -11.13
N ALA A 45 -1.61 -3.64 -10.20
CA ALA A 45 -2.47 -2.83 -9.32
C ALA A 45 -1.69 -1.65 -8.70
N VAL A 46 -2.42 -0.62 -8.29
CA VAL A 46 -1.93 0.35 -7.31
C VAL A 46 -2.43 -0.07 -5.95
N ALA A 47 -1.54 -0.49 -5.06
CA ALA A 47 -1.87 -0.84 -3.69
C ALA A 47 -1.77 0.39 -2.79
N ILE A 48 -2.87 0.83 -2.22
CA ILE A 48 -2.88 1.92 -1.24
C ILE A 48 -3.03 1.39 0.17
N VAL A 49 -2.31 2.01 1.11
CA VAL A 49 -2.39 1.67 2.53
C VAL A 49 -2.65 2.92 3.36
N SER A 50 -3.66 2.86 4.21
CA SER A 50 -4.10 3.97 5.07
C SER A 50 -4.72 3.41 6.36
N PRO A 51 -4.66 4.09 7.52
CA PRO A 51 -3.90 5.31 7.77
C PRO A 51 -2.38 5.06 7.87
N HIS A 52 -1.57 6.06 7.50
CA HIS A 52 -0.12 6.02 7.65
C HIS A 52 0.35 7.11 8.61
N THR A 53 0.35 6.80 9.91
CA THR A 53 0.56 7.75 11.00
C THR A 53 1.83 7.50 11.81
N SER A 54 2.65 6.51 11.41
CA SER A 54 3.84 6.12 12.17
C SER A 54 4.89 5.45 11.29
N ASN A 55 6.16 5.48 11.72
CA ASN A 55 7.21 4.62 11.15
C ASN A 55 6.94 3.13 11.41
N VAL A 56 6.20 2.83 12.47
CA VAL A 56 5.84 1.45 12.84
C VAL A 56 4.89 0.83 11.82
N ASP A 57 4.10 1.64 11.10
CA ASP A 57 3.23 1.16 10.00
C ASP A 57 4.06 0.51 8.89
N ALA A 58 5.21 1.14 8.56
CA ALA A 58 6.13 0.57 7.58
C ALA A 58 6.69 -0.78 8.04
N TRP A 59 7.02 -0.92 9.34
CA TRP A 59 7.50 -2.19 9.90
C TRP A 59 6.47 -3.31 9.76
N TYR A 60 5.23 -3.08 10.21
CA TYR A 60 4.18 -4.09 10.08
C TYR A 60 3.76 -4.32 8.64
N GLY A 61 3.78 -3.28 7.79
CA GLY A 61 3.58 -3.42 6.35
C GLY A 61 4.62 -4.32 5.70
N PHE A 62 5.91 -4.14 6.01
CA PHE A 62 6.98 -5.00 5.51
C PHE A 62 6.88 -6.45 6.02
N LEU A 63 6.54 -6.63 7.30
CA LEU A 63 6.30 -7.98 7.83
C LEU A 63 5.12 -8.67 7.14
N ALA A 64 4.01 -7.96 6.91
CA ALA A 64 2.85 -8.52 6.20
C ALA A 64 3.19 -8.87 4.73
N ILE A 65 3.89 -7.98 4.02
CA ILE A 65 4.36 -8.22 2.64
C ILE A 65 5.26 -9.46 2.59
N GLY A 66 6.23 -9.58 3.52
CA GLY A 66 7.10 -10.74 3.58
C GLY A 66 6.38 -12.03 3.99
N ALA A 67 5.43 -11.94 4.91
CA ALA A 67 4.61 -13.06 5.37
C ALA A 67 3.66 -13.59 4.29
N LEU A 68 3.21 -12.72 3.39
CA LEU A 68 2.39 -13.05 2.22
C LEU A 68 3.23 -13.45 0.99
N GLU A 69 4.55 -13.24 0.98
CA GLU A 69 5.40 -13.31 -0.21
C GLU A 69 4.99 -12.31 -1.31
N LEU A 70 4.28 -11.26 -0.96
CA LEU A 70 3.79 -10.24 -1.89
C LEU A 70 4.94 -9.34 -2.34
N LYS A 71 5.08 -9.12 -3.66
CA LYS A 71 6.03 -8.16 -4.22
C LYS A 71 5.36 -6.82 -4.43
N ILE A 72 5.62 -5.88 -3.52
CA ILE A 72 5.21 -4.47 -3.67
C ILE A 72 6.40 -3.65 -4.15
N THR A 73 6.18 -2.83 -5.17
CA THR A 73 7.14 -1.85 -5.66
C THR A 73 6.80 -0.49 -5.07
N VAL A 74 7.74 0.11 -4.34
CA VAL A 74 7.55 1.42 -3.69
C VAL A 74 8.35 2.49 -4.43
N LEU A 75 7.79 3.70 -4.53
CA LEU A 75 8.44 4.83 -5.18
C LEU A 75 9.39 5.53 -4.21
N GLY A 76 10.69 5.48 -4.48
CA GLY A 76 11.72 6.15 -3.70
C GLY A 76 12.28 7.38 -4.41
N LYS A 77 12.73 8.40 -3.64
CA LYS A 77 13.47 9.52 -4.24
C LYS A 77 14.75 9.00 -4.86
N ASP A 78 15.11 9.47 -6.05
CA ASP A 78 16.35 9.16 -6.76
C ASP A 78 17.61 9.40 -5.91
N ASN A 79 17.59 10.45 -5.07
CA ASN A 79 18.68 10.76 -4.14
C ASN A 79 19.04 9.62 -3.16
N LEU A 80 18.13 8.68 -2.93
CA LEU A 80 18.36 7.50 -2.07
C LEU A 80 19.19 6.43 -2.78
N PHE A 81 19.24 6.45 -4.12
CA PHE A 81 19.89 5.41 -4.94
C PHE A 81 21.39 5.64 -5.14
N LYS A 82 22.04 6.30 -4.18
CA LYS A 82 23.50 6.46 -4.18
C LYS A 82 24.18 5.19 -3.66
N PRO A 83 25.40 4.86 -4.16
CA PRO A 83 26.21 3.80 -3.56
C PRO A 83 26.44 4.07 -2.06
N PRO A 84 26.42 3.03 -1.20
CA PRO A 84 26.25 1.59 -1.49
C PRO A 84 24.78 1.13 -1.46
N PHE A 85 23.80 1.99 -1.25
CA PHE A 85 22.41 1.63 -0.95
C PHE A 85 21.60 1.15 -2.16
N ARG A 86 21.99 1.52 -3.38
CA ARG A 86 21.25 1.20 -4.62
C ARG A 86 20.94 -0.30 -4.79
N PRO A 87 21.86 -1.26 -4.60
CA PRO A 87 21.53 -2.68 -4.73
C PRO A 87 20.49 -3.14 -3.71
N PHE A 88 20.61 -2.66 -2.47
CA PHE A 88 19.67 -2.98 -1.39
C PHE A 88 18.26 -2.43 -1.71
N LEU A 89 18.16 -1.16 -2.14
CA LEU A 89 16.88 -0.54 -2.49
C LEU A 89 16.18 -1.26 -3.65
N ASN A 90 16.96 -1.62 -4.69
CA ASN A 90 16.43 -2.41 -5.80
C ASN A 90 15.98 -3.80 -5.32
N TRP A 91 16.75 -4.41 -4.42
CA TRP A 91 16.39 -5.69 -3.82
C TRP A 91 15.11 -5.59 -2.97
N VAL A 92 14.89 -4.50 -2.24
CA VAL A 92 13.65 -4.25 -1.49
C VAL A 92 12.47 -3.91 -2.41
N GLY A 93 12.68 -3.67 -3.72
CA GLY A 93 11.61 -3.33 -4.68
C GLY A 93 11.29 -1.84 -4.68
N ILE A 94 12.24 -0.99 -4.26
CA ILE A 94 12.09 0.46 -4.38
C ILE A 94 12.62 0.87 -5.75
N ILE A 95 11.85 1.63 -6.53
CA ILE A 95 12.27 2.21 -7.81
C ILE A 95 12.52 3.71 -7.66
N PRO A 96 13.61 4.24 -8.28
CA PRO A 96 13.88 5.66 -8.25
C PRO A 96 12.87 6.44 -9.06
N VAL A 97 12.43 7.56 -8.53
CA VAL A 97 11.55 8.49 -9.24
C VAL A 97 12.02 9.93 -9.07
N HIS A 98 12.01 10.68 -10.15
CA HIS A 98 12.27 12.11 -10.15
C HIS A 98 10.99 12.86 -9.83
N ARG A 99 10.98 13.55 -8.67
CA ARG A 99 9.77 14.23 -8.17
C ARG A 99 9.61 15.68 -8.65
N ASP A 100 10.58 16.18 -9.39
CA ASP A 100 10.66 17.61 -9.74
C ASP A 100 9.65 18.07 -10.81
N SER A 101 8.93 17.12 -11.44
CA SER A 101 7.76 17.45 -12.26
C SER A 101 6.60 16.50 -11.92
N ALA A 102 5.46 17.04 -11.48
CA ALA A 102 4.29 16.24 -11.14
C ALA A 102 3.78 15.39 -12.32
N HIS A 103 3.83 15.94 -13.54
CA HIS A 103 3.48 15.21 -14.77
C HIS A 103 4.52 14.15 -15.15
N GLY A 104 5.81 14.39 -14.87
CA GLY A 104 6.88 13.43 -15.18
C GLY A 104 6.81 12.17 -14.33
N LEU A 105 6.44 12.28 -13.04
CA LEU A 105 6.36 11.13 -12.12
C LEU A 105 5.26 10.14 -12.54
N THR A 106 4.04 10.62 -12.74
CA THR A 106 2.91 9.76 -13.15
C THR A 106 3.23 9.04 -14.45
N HIS A 107 3.72 9.75 -15.46
CA HIS A 107 4.09 9.16 -16.74
C HIS A 107 5.19 8.09 -16.62
N GLN A 108 6.24 8.34 -15.83
CA GLN A 108 7.31 7.35 -15.58
C GLN A 108 6.75 6.06 -14.96
N VAL A 109 5.87 6.19 -13.97
CA VAL A 109 5.28 5.03 -13.28
C VAL A 109 4.34 4.28 -14.21
N VAL A 110 3.48 4.97 -14.96
CA VAL A 110 2.57 4.37 -15.94
C VAL A 110 3.36 3.60 -17.00
N THR A 111 4.42 4.18 -17.56
CA THR A 111 5.31 3.50 -18.52
C THR A 111 5.92 2.23 -17.90
N THR A 112 6.40 2.31 -16.67
CA THR A 112 6.94 1.13 -15.96
C THR A 112 5.88 0.03 -15.78
N ILE A 113 4.65 0.41 -15.42
CA ILE A 113 3.53 -0.53 -15.29
C ILE A 113 3.21 -1.21 -16.63
N GLN A 114 3.19 -0.44 -17.72
CA GLN A 114 2.88 -0.96 -19.06
C GLN A 114 3.94 -1.96 -19.53
N GLN A 115 5.22 -1.71 -19.26
CA GLN A 115 6.36 -2.53 -19.66
C GLN A 115 6.61 -3.74 -18.75
N THR A 116 5.89 -3.89 -17.65
CA THR A 116 6.09 -4.97 -16.68
C THR A 116 4.88 -5.90 -16.68
N ASP A 117 5.07 -7.21 -16.76
CA ASP A 117 3.97 -8.18 -16.80
C ASP A 117 3.19 -8.22 -15.47
N LYS A 118 3.90 -8.24 -14.35
CA LYS A 118 3.31 -8.30 -13.01
C LYS A 118 3.94 -7.23 -12.10
N ILE A 119 3.15 -6.26 -11.67
CA ILE A 119 3.63 -5.19 -10.78
C ILE A 119 2.50 -4.62 -9.90
N TRP A 120 2.76 -4.50 -8.61
CA TRP A 120 1.94 -3.74 -7.69
C TRP A 120 2.72 -2.54 -7.17
N ILE A 121 2.20 -1.33 -7.36
CA ILE A 121 2.81 -0.09 -6.87
C ILE A 121 2.21 0.26 -5.52
N GLY A 122 3.04 0.26 -4.47
CA GLY A 122 2.61 0.60 -3.10
C GLY A 122 2.72 2.08 -2.80
N MET A 123 1.65 2.67 -2.27
CA MET A 123 1.57 4.09 -1.91
C MET A 123 0.75 4.31 -0.65
N ALA A 124 1.12 5.34 0.12
CA ALA A 124 0.27 5.90 1.17
C ALA A 124 -0.39 7.19 0.63
N PRO A 125 -1.72 7.25 0.54
CA PRO A 125 -2.43 8.41 -0.04
C PRO A 125 -2.16 9.72 0.69
N GLU A 126 -1.85 9.67 1.97
CA GLU A 126 -1.49 10.83 2.79
C GLU A 126 -0.21 11.51 2.31
N GLY A 127 0.71 10.74 1.70
CA GLY A 127 2.02 11.20 1.24
C GLY A 127 2.95 11.69 2.35
N THR A 128 2.54 11.55 3.60
CA THR A 128 3.28 11.91 4.83
C THR A 128 2.84 10.99 5.97
N ARG A 129 3.62 10.95 7.05
CA ARG A 129 3.24 10.30 8.32
C ARG A 129 2.69 11.28 9.35
N LYS A 130 2.72 12.57 9.04
CA LYS A 130 2.14 13.63 9.87
C LYS A 130 0.73 13.94 9.39
N HIS A 131 0.02 14.75 10.17
CA HIS A 131 -1.30 15.24 9.81
C HIS A 131 -1.33 15.81 8.37
N ALA A 132 -2.33 15.41 7.60
CA ALA A 132 -2.56 15.88 6.25
C ALA A 132 -4.01 16.36 6.10
N THR A 133 -4.18 17.53 5.50
CA THR A 133 -5.51 18.11 5.27
C THR A 133 -6.24 17.46 4.09
N LYS A 134 -5.50 16.80 3.19
CA LYS A 134 -6.04 16.11 2.03
C LYS A 134 -5.19 14.91 1.63
N LEU A 135 -5.78 13.96 0.96
CA LEU A 135 -5.06 12.85 0.32
C LEU A 135 -4.46 13.31 -1.01
N LYS A 136 -3.32 12.73 -1.37
CA LYS A 136 -2.66 12.98 -2.66
C LYS A 136 -3.35 12.16 -3.75
N SER A 137 -3.66 12.77 -4.88
CA SER A 137 -4.34 12.11 -6.01
C SER A 137 -3.41 11.24 -6.88
N GLY A 138 -2.10 11.25 -6.64
CA GLY A 138 -1.12 10.54 -7.48
C GLY A 138 -1.42 9.05 -7.67
N PHE A 139 -1.85 8.34 -6.63
CA PHE A 139 -2.23 6.93 -6.72
C PHE A 139 -3.39 6.70 -7.69
N TYR A 140 -4.35 7.62 -7.68
CA TYR A 140 -5.54 7.56 -8.52
C TYR A 140 -5.21 7.78 -10.00
N HIS A 141 -4.46 8.85 -10.31
CA HIS A 141 -4.04 9.14 -11.68
C HIS A 141 -3.17 8.03 -12.26
N ILE A 142 -2.23 7.48 -11.47
CA ILE A 142 -1.43 6.32 -11.91
C ILE A 142 -2.34 5.14 -12.26
N ALA A 143 -3.31 4.82 -11.42
CA ALA A 143 -4.21 3.70 -11.67
C ALA A 143 -5.11 3.94 -12.88
N TYR A 144 -5.67 5.15 -13.00
CA TYR A 144 -6.53 5.55 -14.11
C TYR A 144 -5.79 5.54 -15.45
N ASP A 145 -4.63 6.23 -15.52
CA ASP A 145 -3.85 6.36 -16.75
C ASP A 145 -3.24 5.01 -17.20
N ALA A 146 -2.93 4.12 -16.25
CA ALA A 146 -2.46 2.77 -16.57
C ALA A 146 -3.59 1.77 -16.87
N GLY A 147 -4.86 2.13 -16.65
CA GLY A 147 -6.01 1.24 -16.83
C GLY A 147 -6.04 0.06 -15.85
N ILE A 148 -5.53 0.24 -14.61
CA ILE A 148 -5.42 -0.83 -13.60
C ILE A 148 -6.20 -0.51 -12.33
N PRO A 149 -6.63 -1.52 -11.56
CA PRO A 149 -7.36 -1.30 -10.33
C PRO A 149 -6.48 -0.77 -9.19
N ILE A 150 -7.13 -0.12 -8.23
CA ILE A 150 -6.60 0.21 -6.91
C ILE A 150 -6.98 -0.92 -5.96
N VAL A 151 -6.02 -1.46 -5.21
CA VAL A 151 -6.23 -2.40 -4.10
C VAL A 151 -6.05 -1.65 -2.80
N MET A 152 -7.03 -1.72 -1.91
CA MET A 152 -7.07 -0.94 -0.68
C MET A 152 -6.69 -1.78 0.52
N PHE A 153 -5.76 -1.29 1.33
CA PHE A 153 -5.37 -1.88 2.61
C PHE A 153 -5.57 -0.89 3.73
N ALA A 154 -6.10 -1.37 4.86
CA ALA A 154 -6.28 -0.57 6.06
C ALA A 154 -5.49 -1.13 7.23
N PHE A 155 -4.78 -0.24 7.97
CA PHE A 155 -4.21 -0.58 9.26
C PHE A 155 -5.26 -0.39 10.36
N ASP A 156 -5.51 -1.42 11.13
CA ASP A 156 -6.32 -1.38 12.35
C ASP A 156 -5.46 -1.78 13.56
N TYR A 157 -5.05 -0.78 14.33
CA TYR A 157 -4.21 -0.98 15.50
C TYR A 157 -4.98 -1.50 16.72
N GLU A 158 -6.29 -1.21 16.83
CA GLU A 158 -7.13 -1.72 17.91
C GLU A 158 -7.28 -3.23 17.79
N CYS A 159 -7.59 -3.71 16.59
CA CYS A 159 -7.70 -5.14 16.30
C CYS A 159 -6.38 -5.80 15.86
N LYS A 160 -5.27 -5.02 15.74
CA LYS A 160 -3.98 -5.47 15.19
C LYS A 160 -4.14 -6.23 13.87
N THR A 161 -4.85 -5.62 12.95
CA THR A 161 -5.20 -6.27 11.67
C THR A 161 -4.83 -5.37 10.50
N ILE A 162 -4.27 -5.96 9.46
CA ILE A 162 -4.20 -5.33 8.14
C ILE A 162 -5.33 -5.91 7.31
N HIS A 163 -6.30 -5.07 6.97
CA HIS A 163 -7.46 -5.46 6.17
C HIS A 163 -7.18 -5.23 4.68
N CYS A 164 -7.44 -6.23 3.85
CA CYS A 164 -7.60 -6.04 2.41
C CYS A 164 -9.07 -5.71 2.14
N LEU A 165 -9.34 -4.45 1.75
CA LEU A 165 -10.69 -3.93 1.54
C LEU A 165 -11.23 -4.15 0.12
N GLY A 166 -10.49 -4.96 -0.68
CA GLY A 166 -10.83 -5.26 -2.06
C GLY A 166 -10.32 -4.23 -3.06
N THR A 167 -10.96 -4.19 -4.22
CA THR A 167 -10.53 -3.42 -5.39
C THR A 167 -11.47 -2.28 -5.71
N PHE A 168 -10.91 -1.24 -6.34
CA PHE A 168 -11.65 -0.14 -6.92
C PHE A 168 -11.10 0.18 -8.33
N HIS A 169 -11.97 0.35 -9.31
CA HIS A 169 -11.60 0.77 -10.66
C HIS A 169 -11.88 2.27 -10.83
N PRO A 170 -10.86 3.11 -11.06
CA PRO A 170 -11.06 4.54 -11.27
C PRO A 170 -11.96 4.83 -12.48
N THR A 171 -12.88 5.78 -12.33
CA THR A 171 -13.82 6.16 -13.39
C THR A 171 -13.41 7.42 -14.16
N GLY A 172 -12.44 8.17 -13.63
CA GLY A 172 -11.98 9.45 -14.17
C GLY A 172 -12.41 10.66 -13.33
N ASP A 173 -13.41 10.51 -12.47
CA ASP A 173 -13.82 11.54 -11.53
C ASP A 173 -13.21 11.27 -10.14
N TYR A 174 -12.11 11.96 -9.85
CA TYR A 174 -11.34 11.75 -8.61
C TYR A 174 -12.16 12.00 -7.35
N ASP A 175 -12.94 13.06 -7.32
CA ASP A 175 -13.64 13.46 -6.09
C ASP A 175 -14.77 12.48 -5.76
N VAL A 176 -15.57 12.11 -6.76
CA VAL A 176 -16.62 11.11 -6.62
C VAL A 176 -16.05 9.74 -6.26
N ASP A 177 -14.96 9.36 -6.90
CA ASP A 177 -14.33 8.05 -6.65
C ASP A 177 -13.61 8.00 -5.31
N LEU A 178 -13.01 9.13 -4.87
CA LEU A 178 -12.39 9.22 -3.55
C LEU A 178 -13.41 8.98 -2.43
N ASP A 179 -14.60 9.54 -2.54
CA ASP A 179 -15.67 9.30 -1.56
C ASP A 179 -16.03 7.80 -1.48
N LYS A 180 -16.15 7.12 -2.62
CA LYS A 180 -16.41 5.68 -2.66
C LYS A 180 -15.28 4.86 -2.08
N ILE A 181 -14.02 5.24 -2.38
CA ILE A 181 -12.83 4.62 -1.79
C ILE A 181 -12.84 4.80 -0.27
N MET A 182 -13.09 6.02 0.22
CA MET A 182 -13.11 6.31 1.65
C MET A 182 -14.23 5.55 2.39
N GLN A 183 -15.38 5.35 1.78
CA GLN A 183 -16.46 4.52 2.38
C GLN A 183 -16.02 3.08 2.66
N ARG A 184 -15.06 2.53 1.90
CA ARG A 184 -14.51 1.19 2.15
C ARG A 184 -13.66 1.11 3.43
N TYR A 185 -13.14 2.25 3.89
CA TYR A 185 -12.33 2.30 5.12
C TYR A 185 -13.17 2.37 6.40
N VAL A 186 -14.44 2.76 6.30
CA VAL A 186 -15.34 2.92 7.46
C VAL A 186 -15.42 1.61 8.26
N GLY A 187 -15.07 1.68 9.56
CA GLY A 187 -15.10 0.53 10.47
C GLY A 187 -13.94 -0.47 10.29
N HIS A 188 -12.95 -0.17 9.43
CA HIS A 188 -11.84 -1.08 9.14
C HIS A 188 -10.46 -0.50 9.45
N PHE A 189 -10.37 0.65 10.11
CA PHE A 189 -9.09 1.24 10.46
C PHE A 189 -9.08 1.84 11.85
N SER A 190 -7.91 1.80 12.47
CA SER A 190 -7.54 2.63 13.62
C SER A 190 -6.06 2.98 13.50
N GLN A 191 -5.71 4.18 13.95
CA GLN A 191 -4.38 4.74 13.75
C GLN A 191 -3.45 4.46 14.93
N LYS A 192 -2.14 4.42 14.69
CA LYS A 192 -1.13 4.35 15.75
C LYS A 192 -1.01 5.67 16.50
N ASN A 193 -1.08 6.79 15.78
CA ASN A 193 -1.00 8.13 16.37
C ASN A 193 -2.23 8.94 15.97
N PRO A 194 -3.15 9.22 16.92
CA PRO A 194 -4.38 9.96 16.67
C PRO A 194 -4.16 11.38 16.12
N ASP A 195 -3.13 12.08 16.60
CA ASP A 195 -2.84 13.47 16.20
C ASP A 195 -2.39 13.59 14.74
N TRP A 196 -1.97 12.48 14.13
CA TRP A 196 -1.44 12.46 12.78
C TRP A 196 -2.40 11.87 11.74
N LEU A 197 -3.62 11.55 12.15
CA LEU A 197 -4.64 11.06 11.24
C LEU A 197 -5.03 12.16 10.23
N ALA A 198 -5.07 11.83 8.95
CA ALA A 198 -5.46 12.75 7.90
C ALA A 198 -6.94 13.18 8.04
N GLU A 199 -7.25 14.45 7.75
CA GLU A 199 -8.62 15.00 7.87
C GLU A 199 -9.70 14.17 7.17
N PRO A 200 -9.50 13.67 5.93
CA PRO A 200 -10.50 12.84 5.27
C PRO A 200 -10.87 11.59 6.09
N LEU A 201 -9.89 10.97 6.77
CA LEU A 201 -10.13 9.82 7.65
C LEU A 201 -10.76 10.23 9.00
N GLN A 202 -10.35 11.38 9.57
CA GLN A 202 -10.99 11.92 10.77
C GLN A 202 -12.49 12.16 10.55
N ASN A 203 -12.88 12.65 9.36
CA ASN A 203 -14.26 12.89 9.00
C ASN A 203 -15.09 11.60 8.89
N LEU A 204 -14.47 10.45 8.60
CA LEU A 204 -15.14 9.15 8.62
C LEU A 204 -15.43 8.70 10.06
N VAL A 205 -14.49 8.91 11.00
CA VAL A 205 -14.67 8.55 12.42
C VAL A 205 -15.76 9.40 13.09
N LYS A 206 -15.87 10.69 12.72
CA LYS A 206 -16.90 11.61 13.30
C LYS A 206 -18.32 11.35 12.79
N LYS A 207 -18.49 10.61 11.68
CA LYS A 207 -19.79 10.32 11.08
C LYS A 207 -20.43 9.03 11.60
N ASN A 208 -19.71 8.25 12.39
CA ASN A 208 -20.16 7.04 13.08
C ASN A 208 -20.35 7.32 14.57
#